data_ffed5cf416c399df843428990e122abd
#
_entry.id   ffed5cf416c399df843428990e122abd
#
_cell.length_a   1.000
_cell.length_b   1.000
_cell.length_c   1.000
_cell.angle_alpha   90.00
_cell.angle_beta   90.00
_cell.angle_gamma   90.00
#
_symmetry.space_group_name_H-M   'P 1'
#
loop_
_entity.id
_entity.type
_entity.pdbx_description
1 polymer ?
#
loop_
_entity_poly.entity_id
_entity_poly.type
_entity_poly.pdbx_seq_one_letter_code
_entity_poly.pdbx_strand_id
1 'polypeptide(L)'
;MNQDFAEQLEESLYKVLPLVKALNVRVEDGRPGYVKISMSQSPIVINHFGAFHAGALYTFAETVGGAVVKASFDWENTTLINKRGEIRYRKMVTGKAVSEASFALEDVERIKAEVEEKGKTEFAYTVIVKNQDEEVACEATFDFYVRKNPG
;
A
#
# COMPACT_ATOMS: atom_id res chain seq x y z
N MET A 1 2.37 9.84 -16.75
CA MET A 1 1.75 8.55 -16.40
C MET A 1 2.55 7.41 -17.03
N ASN A 2 3.08 6.54 -16.23
CA ASN A 2 3.82 5.35 -16.72
C ASN A 2 2.90 4.13 -16.58
N GLN A 3 2.05 3.93 -17.58
CA GLN A 3 1.03 2.88 -17.58
C GLN A 3 1.66 1.49 -17.47
N ASP A 4 2.78 1.28 -18.13
CA ASP A 4 3.50 -0.01 -18.07
C ASP A 4 3.97 -0.35 -16.65
N PHE A 5 4.47 0.64 -15.90
CA PHE A 5 4.90 0.42 -14.52
C PHE A 5 3.71 0.08 -13.61
N ALA A 6 2.60 0.80 -13.75
CA ALA A 6 1.40 0.56 -12.96
C ALA A 6 0.83 -0.84 -13.22
N GLU A 7 0.75 -1.26 -14.49
CA GLU A 7 0.28 -2.59 -14.88
C GLU A 7 1.18 -3.71 -14.35
N GLN A 8 2.49 -3.57 -14.48
CA GLN A 8 3.46 -4.53 -13.95
C GLN A 8 3.38 -4.64 -12.42
N LEU A 9 3.23 -3.51 -11.73
CA LEU A 9 3.06 -3.50 -10.27
C LEU A 9 1.76 -4.20 -9.87
N GLU A 10 0.63 -3.90 -10.53
CA GLU A 10 -0.66 -4.54 -10.28
C GLU A 10 -0.59 -6.05 -10.48
N GLU A 11 -0.06 -6.50 -11.62
CA GLU A 11 0.12 -7.92 -11.92
C GLU A 11 0.96 -8.62 -10.85
N SER A 12 2.05 -7.99 -10.43
CA SER A 12 2.93 -8.56 -9.41
C SER A 12 2.26 -8.63 -8.04
N LEU A 13 1.44 -7.65 -7.68
CA LEU A 13 0.63 -7.69 -6.46
C LEU A 13 -0.41 -8.81 -6.51
N TYR A 14 -1.12 -8.93 -7.61
CA TYR A 14 -2.15 -9.98 -7.78
C TYR A 14 -1.57 -11.39 -7.75
N LYS A 15 -0.35 -11.56 -8.26
CA LYS A 15 0.33 -12.85 -8.27
C LYS A 15 0.65 -13.36 -6.86
N VAL A 16 1.05 -12.46 -5.97
CA VAL A 16 1.50 -12.82 -4.61
C VAL A 16 0.44 -12.59 -3.54
N LEU A 17 -0.58 -11.77 -3.82
CA LEU A 17 -1.64 -11.40 -2.89
C LEU A 17 -3.03 -11.63 -3.52
N PRO A 18 -3.52 -12.88 -3.55
CA PRO A 18 -4.85 -13.17 -4.12
C PRO A 18 -6.00 -12.36 -3.51
N LEU A 19 -5.90 -12.03 -2.21
CA LEU A 19 -6.88 -11.19 -1.52
C LEU A 19 -6.99 -9.80 -2.16
N VAL A 20 -5.89 -9.20 -2.53
CA VAL A 20 -5.85 -7.87 -3.18
C VAL A 20 -6.57 -7.89 -4.52
N LYS A 21 -6.38 -8.96 -5.28
CA LYS A 21 -7.13 -9.20 -6.52
C LYS A 21 -8.63 -9.39 -6.27
N ALA A 22 -8.99 -10.18 -5.24
CA ALA A 22 -10.38 -10.44 -4.89
C ALA A 22 -11.12 -9.17 -4.45
N LEU A 23 -10.44 -8.25 -3.78
CA LEU A 23 -10.97 -6.94 -3.38
C LEU A 23 -11.04 -5.93 -4.53
N ASN A 24 -10.58 -6.31 -5.72
CA ASN A 24 -10.53 -5.45 -6.90
C ASN A 24 -9.74 -4.16 -6.68
N VAL A 25 -8.61 -4.27 -5.96
CA VAL A 25 -7.67 -3.16 -5.78
C VAL A 25 -6.93 -2.92 -7.10
N ARG A 26 -6.88 -1.67 -7.54
CA ARG A 26 -6.29 -1.27 -8.82
C ARG A 26 -5.14 -0.30 -8.63
N VAL A 27 -4.06 -0.51 -9.36
CA VAL A 27 -2.97 0.46 -9.46
C VAL A 27 -3.29 1.40 -10.62
N GLU A 28 -3.74 2.61 -10.31
CA GLU A 28 -4.17 3.58 -11.33
C GLU A 28 -3.01 4.34 -11.96
N ASP A 29 -1.96 4.59 -11.17
CA ASP A 29 -0.74 5.24 -11.62
C ASP A 29 0.44 4.76 -10.76
N GLY A 30 1.63 4.75 -11.32
CA GLY A 30 2.83 4.34 -10.62
C GLY A 30 4.11 4.72 -11.33
N ARG A 31 5.14 4.94 -10.53
CA ARG A 31 6.53 5.13 -10.96
C ARG A 31 7.44 4.80 -9.77
N PRO A 32 8.74 4.65 -9.96
CA PRO A 32 9.63 4.46 -8.84
C PRO A 32 9.40 5.50 -7.74
N GLY A 33 9.12 5.03 -6.52
CA GLY A 33 8.86 5.88 -5.36
C GLY A 33 7.46 6.46 -5.21
N TYR A 34 6.52 6.13 -6.11
CA TYR A 34 5.16 6.66 -6.08
C TYR A 34 4.13 5.65 -6.58
N VAL A 35 2.97 5.62 -5.94
CA VAL A 35 1.79 4.86 -6.41
C VAL A 35 0.50 5.63 -6.16
N LYS A 36 -0.46 5.45 -7.05
CA LYS A 36 -1.86 5.81 -6.85
C LYS A 36 -2.72 4.57 -6.99
N ILE A 37 -3.45 4.24 -5.95
CA ILE A 37 -4.20 2.99 -5.85
C ILE A 37 -5.65 3.28 -5.46
N SER A 38 -6.57 2.51 -6.00
CA SER A 38 -7.98 2.61 -5.71
C SER A 38 -8.61 1.25 -5.42
N MET A 39 -9.74 1.28 -4.74
CA MET A 39 -10.61 0.13 -4.52
C MET A 39 -12.05 0.58 -4.72
N SER A 40 -12.72 0.01 -5.71
CA SER A 40 -14.13 0.30 -6.00
C SER A 40 -15.04 -0.56 -5.13
N GLN A 41 -16.18 0.00 -4.76
CA GLN A 41 -17.21 -0.70 -3.99
C GLN A 41 -17.68 -1.95 -4.75
N SER A 42 -17.79 -3.03 -4.02
CA SER A 42 -18.31 -4.31 -4.51
C SER A 42 -19.04 -5.03 -3.37
N PRO A 43 -19.85 -6.07 -3.64
CA PRO A 43 -20.59 -6.76 -2.59
C PRO A 43 -19.73 -7.33 -1.46
N ILE A 44 -18.48 -7.71 -1.74
CA ILE A 44 -17.60 -8.33 -0.73
C ILE A 44 -16.91 -7.33 0.20
N VAL A 45 -16.91 -6.06 -0.15
CA VAL A 45 -16.20 -5.02 0.64
C VAL A 45 -17.14 -4.11 1.42
N ILE A 46 -18.45 -4.26 1.27
CA ILE A 46 -19.42 -3.41 1.97
C ILE A 46 -19.87 -4.01 3.31
N ASN A 47 -20.20 -3.12 4.24
CA ASN A 47 -20.80 -3.47 5.53
C ASN A 47 -22.33 -3.35 5.50
N HIS A 48 -22.97 -3.55 6.66
CA HIS A 48 -24.41 -3.48 6.82
C HIS A 48 -25.03 -2.08 6.60
N PHE A 49 -24.20 -1.04 6.50
CA PHE A 49 -24.64 0.33 6.14
C PHE A 49 -24.49 0.62 4.65
N GLY A 50 -24.00 -0.33 3.85
CA GLY A 50 -23.70 -0.09 2.44
C GLY A 50 -22.42 0.73 2.17
N ALA A 51 -21.61 0.94 3.19
CA ALA A 51 -20.30 1.58 3.09
C ALA A 51 -19.18 0.52 3.10
N PHE A 52 -17.95 0.94 2.82
CA PHE A 52 -16.81 0.03 2.91
C PHE A 52 -16.67 -0.53 4.33
N HIS A 53 -16.49 -1.84 4.41
CA HIS A 53 -16.16 -2.53 5.65
C HIS A 53 -14.80 -2.06 6.19
N ALA A 54 -14.72 -1.87 7.51
CA ALA A 54 -13.49 -1.39 8.15
C ALA A 54 -12.27 -2.28 7.86
N GLY A 55 -12.45 -3.59 7.88
CA GLY A 55 -11.38 -4.55 7.54
C GLY A 55 -10.94 -4.46 6.08
N ALA A 56 -11.86 -4.18 5.15
CA ALA A 56 -11.52 -3.95 3.74
C ALA A 56 -10.69 -2.67 3.56
N LEU A 57 -11.04 -1.59 4.26
CA LEU A 57 -10.26 -0.35 4.26
C LEU A 57 -8.88 -0.54 4.88
N TYR A 58 -8.77 -1.34 5.95
CA TYR A 58 -7.48 -1.69 6.54
C TYR A 58 -6.60 -2.45 5.54
N THR A 59 -7.15 -3.47 4.90
CA THR A 59 -6.44 -4.25 3.88
C THR A 59 -6.00 -3.37 2.71
N PHE A 60 -6.88 -2.47 2.28
CA PHE A 60 -6.57 -1.50 1.24
C PHE A 60 -5.39 -0.59 1.64
N ALA A 61 -5.45 0.01 2.82
CA ALA A 61 -4.38 0.88 3.32
C ALA A 61 -3.04 0.14 3.46
N GLU A 62 -3.06 -1.08 4.00
CA GLU A 62 -1.87 -1.92 4.11
C GLU A 62 -1.29 -2.27 2.74
N THR A 63 -2.15 -2.56 1.77
CA THR A 63 -1.73 -2.81 0.38
C THR A 63 -1.06 -1.59 -0.23
N VAL A 64 -1.58 -0.39 -0.01
CA VAL A 64 -0.96 0.86 -0.48
C VAL A 64 0.43 1.03 0.11
N GLY A 65 0.58 0.82 1.42
CA GLY A 65 1.88 0.87 2.09
C GLY A 65 2.87 -0.13 1.52
N GLY A 66 2.47 -1.38 1.34
CA GLY A 66 3.30 -2.42 0.73
C GLY A 66 3.65 -2.10 -0.74
N ALA A 67 2.70 -1.56 -1.48
CA ALA A 67 2.90 -1.23 -2.90
C ALA A 67 3.90 -0.08 -3.10
N VAL A 68 3.85 0.97 -2.28
CA VAL A 68 4.82 2.07 -2.40
C VAL A 68 6.22 1.63 -1.98
N VAL A 69 6.32 0.76 -0.98
CA VAL A 69 7.60 0.13 -0.63
C VAL A 69 8.11 -0.69 -1.82
N LYS A 70 7.26 -1.52 -2.43
CA LYS A 70 7.59 -2.29 -3.62
C LYS A 70 8.02 -1.41 -4.81
N ALA A 71 7.38 -0.29 -5.01
CA ALA A 71 7.75 0.66 -6.06
C ALA A 71 9.07 1.41 -5.81
N SER A 72 9.58 1.34 -4.59
CA SER A 72 10.76 2.10 -4.14
C SER A 72 12.03 1.27 -3.98
N PHE A 73 11.90 -0.05 -3.77
CA PHE A 73 13.00 -0.93 -3.39
C PHE A 73 13.09 -2.18 -4.27
N ASP A 74 14.24 -2.84 -4.22
CA ASP A 74 14.47 -4.12 -4.89
C ASP A 74 13.84 -5.28 -4.09
N TRP A 75 12.79 -5.86 -4.62
CA TRP A 75 12.03 -6.93 -4.01
C TRP A 75 12.60 -8.32 -4.20
N GLU A 76 13.40 -8.53 -5.23
CA GLU A 76 13.95 -9.85 -5.51
C GLU A 76 14.91 -10.29 -4.41
N ASN A 77 15.58 -9.34 -3.79
CA ASN A 77 16.61 -9.58 -2.80
C ASN A 77 16.21 -9.22 -1.36
N THR A 78 14.97 -8.76 -1.15
CA THR A 78 14.49 -8.36 0.16
C THR A 78 13.13 -8.97 0.49
N THR A 79 12.87 -9.13 1.80
CA THR A 79 11.54 -9.52 2.32
C THR A 79 10.98 -8.37 3.13
N LEU A 80 9.74 -7.99 2.83
CA LEU A 80 8.97 -7.00 3.58
C LEU A 80 7.97 -7.71 4.49
N ILE A 81 7.93 -7.31 5.75
CA ILE A 81 6.96 -7.80 6.73
C ILE A 81 6.34 -6.58 7.42
N ASN A 82 5.01 -6.55 7.48
CA ASN A 82 4.29 -5.60 8.31
C ASN A 82 4.17 -6.19 9.72
N LYS A 83 4.76 -5.52 10.71
CA LYS A 83 4.80 -5.99 12.11
C LYS A 83 3.68 -5.42 12.95
N ARG A 84 3.18 -4.24 12.60
CA ARG A 84 2.13 -3.54 13.33
C ARG A 84 1.37 -2.62 12.39
N GLY A 85 0.07 -2.51 12.61
CA GLY A 85 -0.76 -1.51 11.92
C GLY A 85 -1.71 -0.86 12.90
N GLU A 86 -1.92 0.43 12.73
CA GLU A 86 -2.90 1.22 13.45
C GLU A 86 -3.66 2.07 12.44
N ILE A 87 -4.99 2.01 12.48
CA ILE A 87 -5.84 2.78 11.57
C ILE A 87 -6.87 3.59 12.36
N ARG A 88 -7.09 4.82 11.90
CA ARG A 88 -8.18 5.68 12.37
C ARG A 88 -9.16 5.89 11.24
N TYR A 89 -10.43 5.57 11.50
CA TYR A 89 -11.54 5.79 10.58
C TYR A 89 -12.22 7.10 10.94
N ARG A 90 -12.12 8.08 10.05
CA ARG A 90 -12.66 9.43 10.29
C ARG A 90 -13.98 9.67 9.60
N LYS A 91 -14.17 9.05 8.42
CA LYS A 91 -15.38 9.18 7.60
C LYS A 91 -15.74 7.85 6.97
N MET A 92 -17.02 7.62 6.78
CA MET A 92 -17.49 6.49 5.96
C MET A 92 -17.05 6.68 4.51
N VAL A 93 -16.71 5.58 3.86
CA VAL A 93 -16.34 5.57 2.44
C VAL A 93 -17.40 4.80 1.67
N THR A 94 -17.90 5.43 0.61
CA THR A 94 -18.81 4.81 -0.35
C THR A 94 -18.26 5.00 -1.76
N GLY A 95 -18.65 4.13 -2.67
CA GLY A 95 -18.28 4.20 -4.08
C GLY A 95 -16.84 3.81 -4.36
N LYS A 96 -15.88 4.62 -3.96
CA LYS A 96 -14.47 4.40 -4.26
C LYS A 96 -13.57 4.93 -3.14
N ALA A 97 -12.61 4.11 -2.73
CA ALA A 97 -11.50 4.52 -1.88
C ALA A 97 -10.27 4.78 -2.76
N VAL A 98 -9.54 5.86 -2.51
CA VAL A 98 -8.35 6.23 -3.26
C VAL A 98 -7.22 6.59 -2.30
N SER A 99 -6.00 6.22 -2.65
CA SER A 99 -4.81 6.60 -1.89
C SER A 99 -3.64 6.85 -2.83
N GLU A 100 -2.89 7.89 -2.53
CA GLU A 100 -1.60 8.15 -3.14
C GLU A 100 -0.51 8.02 -2.08
N ALA A 101 0.59 7.38 -2.43
CA ALA A 101 1.71 7.18 -1.54
C ALA A 101 3.03 7.41 -2.25
N SER A 102 3.97 8.03 -1.55
CA SER A 102 5.31 8.30 -2.09
C SER A 102 6.37 8.23 -1.01
N PHE A 103 7.60 7.88 -1.41
CA PHE A 103 8.79 8.01 -0.59
C PHE A 103 9.66 9.14 -1.10
N ALA A 104 10.17 9.96 -0.19
CA ALA A 104 11.23 10.89 -0.51
C ALA A 104 12.50 10.11 -0.88
N LEU A 105 13.23 10.58 -1.89
CA LEU A 105 14.46 9.92 -2.35
C LEU A 105 15.48 9.70 -1.23
N GLU A 106 15.63 10.67 -0.35
CA GLU A 106 16.54 10.58 0.80
C GLU A 106 16.15 9.48 1.78
N ASP A 107 14.84 9.24 2.01
CA ASP A 107 14.36 8.13 2.84
C ASP A 107 14.63 6.78 2.18
N VAL A 108 14.42 6.69 0.87
CA VAL A 108 14.72 5.48 0.09
C VAL A 108 16.22 5.14 0.20
N GLU A 109 17.08 6.13 0.00
CA GLU A 109 18.53 5.95 0.07
C GLU A 109 18.99 5.54 1.48
N ARG A 110 18.42 6.17 2.51
CA ARG A 110 18.70 5.83 3.92
C ARG A 110 18.31 4.38 4.23
N ILE A 111 17.10 3.96 3.86
CA ILE A 111 16.62 2.61 4.10
C ILE A 111 17.46 1.58 3.34
N LYS A 112 17.80 1.84 2.07
CA LYS A 112 18.68 0.97 1.28
C LYS A 112 20.07 0.82 1.94
N ALA A 113 20.64 1.92 2.40
CA ALA A 113 21.93 1.89 3.07
C ALA A 113 21.91 1.08 4.36
N GLU A 114 20.86 1.22 5.16
CA GLU A 114 20.68 0.43 6.40
C GLU A 114 20.52 -1.06 6.12
N VAL A 115 19.73 -1.44 5.11
CA VAL A 115 19.58 -2.84 4.70
C VAL A 115 20.89 -3.42 4.18
N GLU A 116 21.63 -2.65 3.40
CA GLU A 116 22.94 -3.10 2.88
C GLU A 116 23.97 -3.27 4.00
N GLU A 117 24.04 -2.34 4.94
CA GLU A 117 25.00 -2.37 6.05
C GLU A 117 24.66 -3.40 7.12
N LYS A 118 23.38 -3.43 7.54
CA LYS A 118 22.92 -4.23 8.70
C LYS A 118 22.14 -5.48 8.32
N GLY A 119 21.82 -5.65 7.04
CA GLY A 119 20.99 -6.75 6.53
C GLY A 119 19.50 -6.57 6.77
N LYS A 120 19.08 -5.56 7.53
CA LYS A 120 17.70 -5.29 7.90
C LYS A 120 17.48 -3.85 8.36
N THR A 121 16.24 -3.40 8.33
CA THR A 121 15.80 -2.14 8.95
C THR A 121 14.32 -2.18 9.29
N GLU A 122 13.88 -1.27 10.13
CA GLU A 122 12.47 -1.03 10.42
C GLU A 122 12.15 0.45 10.19
N PHE A 123 10.95 0.71 9.69
CA PHE A 123 10.45 2.07 9.52
C PHE A 123 8.92 2.08 9.58
N ALA A 124 8.36 3.21 10.02
CA ALA A 124 6.93 3.45 9.99
C ALA A 124 6.56 4.20 8.70
N TYR A 125 5.38 3.87 8.15
CA TYR A 125 4.82 4.58 7.02
C TYR A 125 3.34 4.86 7.25
N THR A 126 2.91 6.10 7.03
CA THR A 126 1.50 6.51 7.16
C THR A 126 0.85 6.62 5.80
N VAL A 127 -0.25 5.88 5.64
CA VAL A 127 -1.10 5.87 4.44
C VAL A 127 -2.34 6.71 4.72
N ILE A 128 -2.67 7.59 3.79
CA ILE A 128 -3.90 8.39 3.81
C ILE A 128 -4.86 7.82 2.78
N VAL A 129 -6.04 7.42 3.24
CA VAL A 129 -7.13 6.96 2.36
C VAL A 129 -8.16 8.06 2.23
N LYS A 130 -8.51 8.40 1.00
CA LYS A 130 -9.53 9.40 0.68
C LYS A 130 -10.78 8.75 0.13
N ASN A 131 -11.93 9.36 0.40
CA ASN A 131 -13.18 9.00 -0.27
C ASN A 131 -13.25 9.62 -1.68
N GLN A 132 -14.35 9.37 -2.39
CA GLN A 132 -14.53 9.88 -3.75
C GLN A 132 -14.67 11.40 -3.84
N ASP A 133 -14.94 12.09 -2.71
CA ASP A 133 -14.99 13.55 -2.60
C ASP A 133 -13.63 14.15 -2.21
N GLU A 134 -12.55 13.36 -2.27
CA GLU A 134 -11.19 13.74 -1.91
C GLU A 134 -10.99 14.13 -0.44
N GLU A 135 -11.92 13.75 0.42
CA GLU A 135 -11.80 13.95 1.86
C GLU A 135 -11.01 12.82 2.51
N VAL A 136 -10.19 13.15 3.51
CA VAL A 136 -9.46 12.15 4.31
C VAL A 136 -10.47 11.30 5.10
N ALA A 137 -10.55 10.03 4.76
CA ALA A 137 -11.46 9.09 5.40
C ALA A 137 -10.76 8.18 6.41
N CYS A 138 -9.52 7.77 6.14
CA CYS A 138 -8.72 6.94 7.04
C CYS A 138 -7.28 7.40 7.05
N GLU A 139 -6.64 7.23 8.21
CA GLU A 139 -5.19 7.35 8.39
C GLU A 139 -4.67 6.05 9.00
N ALA A 140 -3.74 5.41 8.33
CA ALA A 140 -3.17 4.14 8.79
C ALA A 140 -1.65 4.24 8.86
N THR A 141 -1.07 3.85 10.00
CA THR A 141 0.38 3.78 10.17
C THR A 141 0.80 2.33 10.35
N PHE A 142 1.77 1.92 9.57
CA PHE A 142 2.31 0.56 9.57
C PHE A 142 3.78 0.58 9.94
N ASP A 143 4.17 -0.37 10.78
CA ASP A 143 5.56 -0.61 11.11
C ASP A 143 6.09 -1.73 10.22
N PHE A 144 6.88 -1.37 9.22
CA PHE A 144 7.46 -2.29 8.27
C PHE A 144 8.86 -2.73 8.70
N TYR A 145 9.12 -4.00 8.51
CA TYR A 145 10.43 -4.63 8.66
C TYR A 145 10.89 -5.12 7.31
N VAL A 146 12.06 -4.68 6.90
CA VAL A 146 12.71 -5.11 5.65
C VAL A 146 14.01 -5.83 5.98
N ARG A 147 14.23 -6.97 5.37
CA ARG A 147 15.49 -7.70 5.50
C ARG A 147 15.99 -8.17 4.15
N LYS A 148 17.30 -8.26 4.04
CA LYS A 148 17.97 -8.87 2.90
C LYS A 148 17.71 -10.38 2.93
N ASN A 149 17.38 -10.97 1.78
CA ASN A 149 17.21 -12.41 1.69
C ASN A 149 18.56 -13.13 1.85
N PRO A 150 18.59 -14.34 2.43
CA PRO A 150 19.79 -15.15 2.43
C PRO A 150 20.25 -15.40 1.01
N GLY A 151 21.54 -15.26 0.79
CA GLY A 151 22.14 -15.52 -0.52
C GLY A 151 22.16 -17.01 -0.89
#